data_110558e711ded9915fd75694e4707221
#
_entry.id   110558e711ded9915fd75694e4707221
#
_cell.length_a   1.000
_cell.length_b   1.000
_cell.length_c   1.000
_cell.angle_alpha   90.00
_cell.angle_beta   90.00
_cell.angle_gamma   90.00
#
_symmetry.space_group_name_H-M   'P 1'
#
loop_
_entity.id
_entity.type
_entity.pdbx_description
1 polymer ?
#
loop_
_entity_poly.entity_id
_entity_poly.type
_entity_poly.pdbx_seq_one_letter_code
_entity_poly.pdbx_strand_id
1 'polypeptide(L)'
;IFAVEPEKETPYKTTFDHFLAEYGGYLPSSTARWCTKKLKLEPFEKYIGDEPTISYVGIRGDENREGYISKKTNVQSIFPFRKNIWSEDVIKEVLANNNIPKITSLYESHSPSHLKEDILNKVKLPISPSFRQGQKLDFLLNSDIKLFNRVVFQYLKENTDYPVAFLDDFPLVENDENLVLDDIFKILDESGVGIPAYYLKKKYQVEIDGKMETGTYSRSRSGCFFCFYQQKIEWVWLLENHPSLFQKAMVYEKDGYNWMDSETLEELSKPERVKAIKKEHFTRMKRQLNKRTTNSWKDEIIEAEGLGCASCFI
;
A
#
# COMPACT_ATOMS: atom_id res chain seq x y z
N ILE A 1 16.66 -5.27 -6.98
CA ILE A 1 16.13 -6.16 -5.93
C ILE A 1 17.35 -6.69 -5.21
N PHE A 2 17.63 -6.17 -4.03
CA PHE A 2 18.71 -6.68 -3.21
C PHE A 2 18.25 -8.01 -2.60
N ALA A 3 18.90 -9.10 -2.98
CA ALA A 3 18.73 -10.36 -2.27
C ALA A 3 19.36 -10.16 -0.88
N VAL A 4 18.55 -10.30 0.17
CA VAL A 4 19.09 -10.38 1.52
C VAL A 4 19.72 -11.74 1.65
N GLU A 5 21.03 -11.81 1.46
CA GLU A 5 21.79 -13.00 1.79
C GLU A 5 21.86 -13.12 3.31
N PRO A 6 21.66 -14.31 3.87
CA PRO A 6 21.87 -14.51 5.30
C PRO A 6 23.34 -14.23 5.64
N GLU A 7 23.58 -13.45 6.69
CA GLU A 7 24.94 -13.04 7.14
C GLU A 7 25.83 -14.23 7.57
N LYS A 8 25.29 -15.44 7.64
CA LYS A 8 25.98 -16.69 7.97
C LYS A 8 25.44 -17.81 7.10
N GLU A 9 26.28 -18.79 6.74
CA GLU A 9 25.83 -20.06 6.22
C GLU A 9 24.79 -20.66 7.18
N THR A 10 23.54 -20.67 6.75
CA THR A 10 22.43 -21.24 7.53
C THR A 10 22.02 -22.56 6.89
N PRO A 11 21.58 -23.55 7.65
CA PRO A 11 21.06 -24.82 7.10
C PRO A 11 19.72 -24.64 6.36
N TYR A 12 19.23 -23.40 6.28
CA TYR A 12 17.94 -23.08 5.70
C TYR A 12 18.06 -22.72 4.21
N LYS A 13 17.10 -23.18 3.41
CA LYS A 13 17.11 -23.03 1.96
C LYS A 13 16.89 -21.56 1.50
N THR A 14 16.18 -20.79 2.30
CA THR A 14 15.86 -19.39 2.01
C THR A 14 15.90 -18.54 3.28
N THR A 15 16.01 -17.23 3.12
CA THR A 15 15.91 -16.27 4.24
C THR A 15 14.55 -16.36 4.95
N PHE A 16 13.49 -16.70 4.19
CA PHE A 16 12.17 -16.95 4.80
C PHE A 16 12.19 -18.15 5.73
N ASP A 17 12.80 -19.28 5.30
CA ASP A 17 12.91 -20.49 6.12
C ASP A 17 13.70 -20.23 7.40
N HIS A 18 14.76 -19.43 7.33
CA HIS A 18 15.54 -19.02 8.49
C HIS A 18 14.68 -18.30 9.53
N PHE A 19 13.98 -17.24 9.14
CA PHE A 19 13.13 -16.51 10.06
C PHE A 19 11.92 -17.31 10.52
N LEU A 20 11.35 -18.17 9.66
CA LEU A 20 10.28 -19.06 10.08
C LEU A 20 10.73 -19.97 11.23
N ALA A 21 11.96 -20.49 11.18
CA ALA A 21 12.51 -21.29 12.26
C ALA A 21 12.77 -20.47 13.54
N GLU A 22 13.27 -19.23 13.42
CA GLU A 22 13.43 -18.31 14.56
C GLU A 22 12.09 -18.04 15.28
N TYR A 23 11.00 -17.95 14.50
CA TYR A 23 9.64 -17.79 15.04
C TYR A 23 8.97 -19.12 15.42
N GLY A 24 9.74 -20.23 15.56
CA GLY A 24 9.22 -21.53 15.99
C GLY A 24 8.17 -22.14 15.04
N GLY A 25 8.26 -21.83 13.74
CA GLY A 25 7.30 -22.29 12.74
C GLY A 25 6.04 -21.44 12.61
N TYR A 26 5.92 -20.35 13.40
CA TYR A 26 4.78 -19.45 13.34
C TYR A 26 4.72 -18.71 12.01
N LEU A 27 3.70 -18.99 11.19
CA LEU A 27 3.50 -18.36 9.89
C LEU A 27 3.14 -16.86 10.04
N PRO A 28 3.58 -16.03 9.10
CA PRO A 28 3.16 -14.63 9.11
C PRO A 28 1.65 -14.51 8.85
N SER A 29 1.02 -13.56 9.54
CA SER A 29 -0.41 -13.30 9.46
C SER A 29 -0.70 -11.79 9.37
N SER A 30 -1.97 -11.41 9.26
CA SER A 30 -2.40 -10.01 9.26
C SER A 30 -1.98 -9.27 10.53
N THR A 31 -1.92 -9.95 11.66
CA THR A 31 -1.52 -9.43 12.98
C THR A 31 -0.03 -9.57 13.28
N ALA A 32 0.64 -10.55 12.67
CA ALA A 32 2.04 -10.86 12.88
C ALA A 32 2.83 -10.84 11.57
N ARG A 33 3.05 -9.65 11.03
CA ARG A 33 3.71 -9.43 9.73
C ARG A 33 5.24 -9.44 9.81
N TRP A 34 5.82 -10.45 10.50
CA TRP A 34 7.26 -10.56 10.65
C TRP A 34 8.00 -10.67 9.31
N CYS A 35 7.37 -11.30 8.29
CA CYS A 35 7.96 -11.41 6.95
C CYS A 35 8.21 -10.04 6.31
N THR A 36 7.30 -9.09 6.47
CA THR A 36 7.50 -7.71 6.01
C THR A 36 8.63 -7.04 6.79
N LYS A 37 8.60 -7.15 8.11
CA LYS A 37 9.62 -6.55 8.98
C LYS A 37 11.01 -7.10 8.67
N LYS A 38 11.18 -8.42 8.70
CA LYS A 38 12.47 -9.10 8.58
C LYS A 38 13.03 -9.15 7.17
N LEU A 39 12.17 -9.30 6.15
CA LEU A 39 12.61 -9.51 4.78
C LEU A 39 12.60 -8.24 3.91
N LYS A 40 12.00 -7.15 4.40
CA LYS A 40 11.90 -5.90 3.64
C LYS A 40 12.37 -4.69 4.44
N LEU A 41 11.75 -4.41 5.60
CA LEU A 41 11.98 -3.15 6.30
C LEU A 41 13.36 -3.12 6.99
N GLU A 42 13.71 -4.12 7.77
CA GLU A 42 15.01 -4.17 8.44
C GLU A 42 16.19 -4.15 7.44
N PRO A 43 16.18 -4.94 6.34
CA PRO A 43 17.22 -4.84 5.31
C PRO A 43 17.27 -3.47 4.63
N PHE A 44 16.12 -2.85 4.37
CA PHE A 44 16.06 -1.51 3.81
C PHE A 44 16.66 -0.47 4.75
N GLU A 45 16.28 -0.48 6.03
CA GLU A 45 16.81 0.43 7.03
C GLU A 45 18.31 0.21 7.28
N LYS A 46 18.79 -1.05 7.21
CA LYS A 46 20.22 -1.36 7.29
C LYS A 46 20.99 -0.84 6.07
N TYR A 47 20.41 -0.97 4.87
CA TYR A 47 21.02 -0.44 3.64
C TYR A 47 21.16 1.09 3.66
N ILE A 48 20.15 1.80 4.11
CA ILE A 48 20.16 3.26 4.25
C ILE A 48 21.21 3.71 5.27
N GLY A 49 21.39 2.95 6.37
CA GLY A 49 22.29 3.35 7.45
C GLY A 49 21.79 4.60 8.19
N ASP A 50 22.71 5.54 8.45
CA ASP A 50 22.44 6.78 9.19
C ASP A 50 22.42 8.03 8.30
N GLU A 51 22.56 7.85 6.98
CA GLU A 51 22.51 8.95 6.02
C GLU A 51 21.12 9.55 5.89
N PRO A 52 20.98 10.89 5.82
CA PRO A 52 19.68 11.53 5.54
C PRO A 52 19.13 11.02 4.20
N THR A 53 17.95 10.43 4.25
CA THR A 53 17.38 9.73 3.09
C THR A 53 15.93 10.15 2.85
N ILE A 54 15.60 10.50 1.62
CA ILE A 54 14.23 10.72 1.14
C ILE A 54 13.81 9.47 0.39
N SER A 55 12.78 8.79 0.90
CA SER A 55 12.19 7.58 0.32
C SER A 55 10.94 7.94 -0.47
N TYR A 56 10.99 7.79 -1.80
CA TYR A 56 9.81 7.97 -2.66
C TYR A 56 8.96 6.71 -2.66
N VAL A 57 7.72 6.84 -2.23
CA VAL A 57 6.77 5.73 -2.07
C VAL A 57 5.68 5.81 -3.13
N GLY A 58 5.61 4.79 -3.99
CA GLY A 58 4.69 4.73 -5.14
C GLY A 58 3.25 4.37 -4.78
N ILE A 59 2.68 4.96 -3.72
CA ILE A 59 1.26 4.79 -3.38
C ILE A 59 0.44 5.83 -4.15
N ARG A 60 -0.56 5.35 -4.90
CA ARG A 60 -1.41 6.19 -5.76
C ARG A 60 -2.44 6.98 -4.94
N GLY A 61 -3.03 8.00 -5.57
CA GLY A 61 -4.06 8.82 -4.97
C GLY A 61 -5.40 8.13 -4.71
N ASP A 62 -5.69 7.03 -5.42
CA ASP A 62 -6.89 6.20 -5.24
C ASP A 62 -6.70 5.05 -4.23
N GLU A 63 -5.50 4.90 -3.65
CA GLU A 63 -5.23 3.89 -2.65
C GLU A 63 -5.50 4.42 -1.24
N ASN A 64 -6.47 3.83 -0.55
CA ASN A 64 -6.77 4.17 0.84
C ASN A 64 -5.90 3.35 1.80
N ARG A 65 -4.61 3.67 1.84
CA ARG A 65 -3.66 3.04 2.77
C ARG A 65 -2.56 4.02 3.17
N GLU A 66 -2.06 3.82 4.38
CA GLU A 66 -0.85 4.48 4.84
C GLU A 66 0.40 3.79 4.27
N GLY A 67 1.39 4.57 3.90
CA GLY A 67 2.72 4.06 3.57
C GLY A 67 3.50 3.65 4.82
N TYR A 68 4.62 2.98 4.61
CA TYR A 68 5.57 2.78 5.69
C TYR A 68 6.20 4.12 6.09
N ILE A 69 6.15 4.42 7.38
CA ILE A 69 6.88 5.53 7.99
C ILE A 69 7.99 4.92 8.82
N SER A 70 9.23 5.23 8.48
CA SER A 70 10.39 4.76 9.25
C SER A 70 10.35 5.33 10.67
N LYS A 71 10.83 4.54 11.62
CA LYS A 71 11.07 5.04 12.99
C LYS A 71 12.40 5.78 13.12
N LYS A 72 13.25 5.71 12.10
CA LYS A 72 14.51 6.46 12.03
C LYS A 72 14.22 7.90 11.62
N THR A 73 14.77 8.85 12.34
CA THR A 73 14.60 10.28 12.08
C THR A 73 15.29 10.76 10.81
N ASN A 74 16.29 9.99 10.35
CA ASN A 74 17.03 10.28 9.11
C ASN A 74 16.34 9.76 7.83
N VAL A 75 15.14 9.14 7.92
CA VAL A 75 14.40 8.62 6.77
C VAL A 75 13.05 9.29 6.66
N GLN A 76 12.82 10.01 5.59
CA GLN A 76 11.54 10.68 5.31
C GLN A 76 10.84 10.06 4.10
N SER A 77 9.57 9.67 4.26
CA SER A 77 8.74 9.15 3.17
C SER A 77 8.02 10.28 2.44
N ILE A 78 8.07 10.26 1.11
CA ILE A 78 7.38 11.19 0.20
C ILE A 78 6.51 10.39 -0.77
N PHE A 79 5.30 10.86 -1.07
CA PHE A 79 4.28 10.18 -1.88
C PHE A 79 3.98 10.97 -3.15
N PRO A 80 4.82 10.90 -4.19
CA PRO A 80 4.74 11.78 -5.36
C PRO A 80 3.47 11.61 -6.22
N PHE A 81 2.72 10.51 -6.03
CA PHE A 81 1.52 10.21 -6.82
C PHE A 81 0.22 10.66 -6.15
N ARG A 82 0.32 11.39 -5.03
CA ARG A 82 -0.83 11.89 -4.25
C ARG A 82 -0.86 13.41 -4.22
N LYS A 83 -2.05 13.99 -4.06
CA LYS A 83 -2.20 15.44 -3.76
C LYS A 83 -1.39 15.83 -2.52
N ASN A 84 -1.52 15.06 -1.45
CA ASN A 84 -0.67 15.19 -0.27
C ASN A 84 0.58 14.32 -0.45
N ILE A 85 1.70 14.96 -0.79
CA ILE A 85 2.99 14.28 -0.95
C ILE A 85 3.67 13.94 0.38
N TRP A 86 3.19 14.47 1.50
CA TRP A 86 3.81 14.35 2.81
C TRP A 86 3.28 13.15 3.58
N SER A 87 4.13 12.56 4.40
CA SER A 87 3.75 11.47 5.30
C SER A 87 2.88 11.94 6.47
N GLU A 88 2.18 11.01 7.10
CA GLU A 88 1.23 11.32 8.17
C GLU A 88 1.89 11.99 9.38
N ASP A 89 3.11 11.60 9.73
CA ASP A 89 3.90 12.21 10.81
C ASP A 89 4.22 13.67 10.51
N VAL A 90 4.65 14.00 9.28
CA VAL A 90 4.85 15.37 8.83
C VAL A 90 3.56 16.18 8.92
N ILE A 91 2.44 15.63 8.44
CA ILE A 91 1.14 16.32 8.51
C ILE A 91 0.69 16.55 9.95
N LYS A 92 0.90 15.57 10.83
CA LYS A 92 0.60 15.72 12.27
C LYS A 92 1.42 16.82 12.91
N GLU A 93 2.71 16.89 12.58
CA GLU A 93 3.61 17.93 13.09
C GLU A 93 3.18 19.31 12.57
N VAL A 94 3.07 19.47 11.23
CA VAL A 94 2.77 20.75 10.60
C VAL A 94 1.42 21.32 11.02
N LEU A 95 0.37 20.51 11.07
CA LEU A 95 -0.99 20.95 11.40
C LEU A 95 -1.31 20.95 12.89
N ALA A 96 -0.36 20.63 13.76
CA ALA A 96 -0.56 20.65 15.21
C ALA A 96 -1.00 22.03 15.70
N ASN A 97 -1.89 22.07 16.70
CA ASN A 97 -2.47 23.32 17.18
C ASN A 97 -1.43 24.32 17.74
N ASN A 98 -0.34 23.83 18.33
CA ASN A 98 0.78 24.68 18.79
C ASN A 98 1.55 25.34 17.64
N ASN A 99 1.44 24.84 16.42
CA ASN A 99 2.12 25.38 15.22
C ASN A 99 1.25 26.35 14.42
N ILE A 100 -0.01 26.60 14.82
CA ILE A 100 -0.92 27.54 14.16
C ILE A 100 -0.27 28.90 13.91
N PRO A 101 0.43 29.56 14.86
CA PRO A 101 1.05 30.86 14.59
C PRO A 101 2.09 30.82 13.46
N LYS A 102 2.94 29.80 13.45
CA LYS A 102 4.00 29.62 12.43
C LYS A 102 3.39 29.39 11.05
N ILE A 103 2.46 28.43 10.96
CA ILE A 103 1.77 28.10 9.70
C ILE A 103 0.97 29.30 9.19
N THR A 104 0.31 30.05 10.08
CA THR A 104 -0.41 31.26 9.70
C THR A 104 0.54 32.28 9.04
N SER A 105 1.70 32.55 9.62
CA SER A 105 2.70 33.46 9.07
C SER A 105 3.18 33.01 7.68
N LEU A 106 3.42 31.70 7.49
CA LEU A 106 3.82 31.16 6.19
C LEU A 106 2.70 31.34 5.14
N TYR A 107 1.45 31.06 5.49
CA TYR A 107 0.34 31.30 4.59
C TYR A 107 0.12 32.81 4.30
N GLU A 108 0.33 33.68 5.29
CA GLU A 108 0.26 35.14 5.09
C GLU A 108 1.27 35.65 4.07
N SER A 109 2.48 35.06 4.04
CA SER A 109 3.55 35.42 3.11
C SER A 109 3.42 34.81 1.71
N HIS A 110 2.85 33.62 1.59
CA HIS A 110 2.84 32.88 0.33
C HIS A 110 1.47 32.82 -0.37
N SER A 111 0.36 33.16 0.32
CA SER A 111 -0.98 33.05 -0.27
C SER A 111 -1.25 34.18 -1.28
N PRO A 112 -1.80 33.86 -2.46
CA PRO A 112 -2.30 34.83 -3.39
C PRO A 112 -3.49 35.62 -2.78
N SER A 113 -3.60 36.92 -3.12
CA SER A 113 -4.56 37.84 -2.48
C SER A 113 -6.01 37.38 -2.51
N HIS A 114 -6.43 36.66 -3.57
CA HIS A 114 -7.81 36.23 -3.77
C HIS A 114 -8.20 34.98 -2.91
N LEU A 115 -7.23 34.21 -2.41
CA LEU A 115 -7.47 33.04 -1.56
C LEU A 115 -7.11 33.31 -0.09
N LYS A 116 -6.43 34.40 0.18
CA LYS A 116 -5.73 34.62 1.45
C LYS A 116 -6.68 34.62 2.66
N GLU A 117 -7.80 35.29 2.57
CA GLU A 117 -8.75 35.40 3.69
C GLU A 117 -9.36 34.07 4.06
N ASP A 118 -9.87 33.30 3.07
CA ASP A 118 -10.50 32.02 3.29
C ASP A 118 -9.53 30.96 3.86
N ILE A 119 -8.30 30.93 3.31
CA ILE A 119 -7.26 30.03 3.78
C ILE A 119 -6.86 30.36 5.22
N LEU A 120 -6.59 31.62 5.52
CA LEU A 120 -6.18 32.07 6.85
C LEU A 120 -7.25 31.77 7.92
N ASN A 121 -8.53 31.97 7.57
CA ASN A 121 -9.62 31.63 8.47
C ASN A 121 -9.61 30.15 8.85
N LYS A 122 -9.28 29.27 7.92
CA LYS A 122 -9.19 27.80 8.19
C LYS A 122 -7.89 27.40 8.87
N VAL A 123 -6.77 27.99 8.49
CA VAL A 123 -5.47 27.72 9.14
C VAL A 123 -5.52 28.06 10.62
N LYS A 124 -6.14 29.18 11.00
CA LYS A 124 -6.29 29.65 12.39
C LYS A 124 -7.22 28.79 13.24
N LEU A 125 -8.13 28.00 12.62
CA LEU A 125 -9.00 27.10 13.37
C LEU A 125 -8.20 25.95 13.99
N PRO A 126 -8.32 25.72 15.32
CA PRO A 126 -7.68 24.59 15.96
C PRO A 126 -8.35 23.26 15.58
N ILE A 127 -7.55 22.19 15.50
CA ILE A 127 -8.05 20.84 15.40
C ILE A 127 -8.80 20.50 16.68
N SER A 128 -10.01 19.94 16.54
CA SER A 128 -10.93 19.61 17.61
C SER A 128 -11.80 18.40 17.23
N PRO A 129 -12.63 17.86 18.13
CA PRO A 129 -13.58 16.80 17.78
C PRO A 129 -14.55 17.17 16.63
N SER A 130 -14.89 18.46 16.50
CA SER A 130 -15.77 18.99 15.46
C SER A 130 -15.04 19.42 14.17
N PHE A 131 -13.73 19.60 14.22
CA PHE A 131 -12.89 19.95 13.07
C PHE A 131 -11.59 19.15 13.09
N ARG A 132 -11.64 17.95 12.51
CA ARG A 132 -10.54 17.00 12.53
C ARG A 132 -9.40 17.40 11.59
N GLN A 133 -8.20 16.87 11.89
CA GLN A 133 -7.00 17.09 11.08
C GLN A 133 -7.22 16.77 9.58
N GLY A 134 -7.89 15.66 9.25
CA GLY A 134 -8.20 15.31 7.87
C GLY A 134 -9.05 16.35 7.16
N GLN A 135 -10.08 16.89 7.84
CA GLN A 135 -10.92 17.96 7.28
C GLN A 135 -10.13 19.25 7.02
N LYS A 136 -9.20 19.58 7.93
CA LYS A 136 -8.30 20.75 7.75
C LYS A 136 -7.36 20.52 6.57
N LEU A 137 -6.75 19.33 6.49
CA LEU A 137 -5.88 18.93 5.38
C LEU A 137 -6.62 18.97 4.04
N ASP A 138 -7.80 18.36 3.96
CA ASP A 138 -8.60 18.31 2.73
C ASP A 138 -8.98 19.72 2.27
N PHE A 139 -9.34 20.60 3.20
CA PHE A 139 -9.63 22.00 2.86
C PHE A 139 -8.40 22.70 2.25
N LEU A 140 -7.24 22.57 2.88
CA LEU A 140 -6.00 23.24 2.42
C LEU A 140 -5.55 22.71 1.06
N LEU A 141 -5.59 21.40 0.85
CA LEU A 141 -5.26 20.76 -0.43
C LEU A 141 -6.25 21.15 -1.55
N ASN A 142 -7.55 21.24 -1.25
CA ASN A 142 -8.55 21.61 -2.24
C ASN A 142 -8.55 23.13 -2.54
N SER A 143 -7.98 23.93 -1.66
CA SER A 143 -7.79 25.36 -1.92
C SER A 143 -6.64 25.62 -2.87
N ASP A 144 -5.46 25.06 -2.62
CA ASP A 144 -4.29 25.15 -3.49
C ASP A 144 -3.23 24.12 -3.04
N ILE A 145 -3.04 23.06 -3.84
CA ILE A 145 -2.10 21.98 -3.55
C ILE A 145 -0.66 22.49 -3.51
N LYS A 146 -0.27 23.29 -4.49
CA LYS A 146 1.11 23.81 -4.61
C LYS A 146 1.43 24.74 -3.45
N LEU A 147 0.51 25.62 -3.10
CA LEU A 147 0.66 26.49 -1.94
C LEU A 147 0.82 25.68 -0.65
N PHE A 148 -0.02 24.65 -0.45
CA PHE A 148 0.11 23.77 0.71
C PHE A 148 1.48 23.11 0.76
N ASN A 149 1.94 22.52 -0.35
CA ASN A 149 3.23 21.84 -0.41
C ASN A 149 4.40 22.80 -0.15
N ARG A 150 4.36 24.03 -0.70
CA ARG A 150 5.38 25.06 -0.43
C ARG A 150 5.40 25.47 1.05
N VAL A 151 4.23 25.69 1.65
CA VAL A 151 4.13 26.04 3.08
C VAL A 151 4.68 24.93 3.97
N VAL A 152 4.35 23.66 3.68
CA VAL A 152 4.90 22.53 4.42
C VAL A 152 6.41 22.44 4.25
N PHE A 153 6.94 22.56 3.04
CA PHE A 153 8.38 22.55 2.79
C PHE A 153 9.11 23.66 3.56
N GLN A 154 8.59 24.90 3.49
CA GLN A 154 9.18 26.02 4.22
C GLN A 154 9.11 25.82 5.75
N TYR A 155 8.00 25.28 6.26
CA TYR A 155 7.89 24.96 7.67
C TYR A 155 8.96 23.92 8.09
N LEU A 156 9.16 22.87 7.29
CA LEU A 156 10.16 21.84 7.58
C LEU A 156 11.57 22.41 7.60
N LYS A 157 11.91 23.29 6.63
CA LYS A 157 13.21 23.97 6.57
C LYS A 157 13.51 24.82 7.81
N GLU A 158 12.49 25.47 8.34
CA GLU A 158 12.67 26.43 9.45
C GLU A 158 12.57 25.78 10.84
N ASN A 159 11.93 24.63 10.97
CA ASN A 159 11.50 24.13 12.27
C ASN A 159 11.87 22.68 12.56
N THR A 160 12.46 21.95 11.61
CA THR A 160 12.69 20.50 11.77
C THR A 160 14.03 20.05 11.18
N ASP A 161 14.43 18.82 11.52
CA ASP A 161 15.59 18.14 10.96
C ASP A 161 15.17 17.01 9.98
N TYR A 162 13.99 17.08 9.39
CA TYR A 162 13.59 16.13 8.36
C TYR A 162 14.53 16.20 7.15
N PRO A 163 14.86 15.05 6.50
CA PRO A 163 15.80 15.03 5.37
C PRO A 163 15.52 16.06 4.28
N VAL A 164 14.24 16.31 3.96
CA VAL A 164 13.87 17.32 2.95
C VAL A 164 14.22 18.75 3.37
N ALA A 165 14.32 19.04 4.66
CA ALA A 165 14.66 20.37 5.18
C ALA A 165 16.06 20.82 4.79
N PHE A 166 16.96 19.88 4.49
CA PHE A 166 18.33 20.17 4.07
C PHE A 166 18.49 20.45 2.57
N LEU A 167 17.39 20.31 1.80
CA LEU A 167 17.41 20.62 0.37
C LEU A 167 17.27 22.12 0.13
N ASP A 168 18.03 22.64 -0.82
CA ASP A 168 17.87 24.04 -1.27
C ASP A 168 16.56 24.22 -2.03
N ASP A 169 16.24 23.27 -2.89
CA ASP A 169 15.02 23.23 -3.70
C ASP A 169 14.41 21.82 -3.67
N PHE A 170 13.08 21.77 -3.73
CA PHE A 170 12.33 20.52 -3.77
C PHE A 170 11.22 20.58 -4.84
N PRO A 171 11.50 20.18 -6.08
CA PRO A 171 10.59 20.35 -7.22
C PRO A 171 9.20 19.78 -7.02
N LEU A 172 9.03 18.74 -6.18
CA LEU A 172 7.73 18.14 -5.89
C LEU A 172 6.76 19.08 -5.15
N VAL A 173 7.20 20.22 -4.62
CA VAL A 173 6.26 21.23 -4.09
C VAL A 173 5.35 21.82 -5.17
N GLU A 174 5.80 21.78 -6.43
CA GLU A 174 5.02 22.22 -7.59
C GLU A 174 4.13 21.12 -8.18
N ASN A 175 4.18 19.92 -7.60
CA ASN A 175 3.35 18.79 -8.05
C ASN A 175 1.91 18.95 -7.56
N ASP A 176 0.96 18.96 -8.48
CA ASP A 176 -0.48 18.93 -8.23
C ASP A 176 -1.14 17.66 -8.79
N GLU A 177 -0.34 16.72 -9.26
CA GLU A 177 -0.77 15.46 -9.80
C GLU A 177 -1.41 14.55 -8.71
N ASN A 178 -2.44 13.83 -9.13
CA ASN A 178 -3.09 12.82 -8.30
C ASN A 178 -3.31 11.58 -9.17
N LEU A 179 -2.26 10.76 -9.28
CA LEU A 179 -2.28 9.62 -10.16
C LEU A 179 -3.15 8.49 -9.60
N VAL A 180 -4.03 7.99 -10.43
CA VAL A 180 -4.87 6.82 -10.17
C VAL A 180 -4.38 5.61 -10.97
N LEU A 181 -4.98 4.43 -10.74
CA LEU A 181 -4.53 3.19 -11.39
C LEU A 181 -4.48 3.29 -12.92
N ASP A 182 -5.41 4.03 -13.54
CA ASP A 182 -5.47 4.23 -14.97
C ASP A 182 -4.27 5.01 -15.52
N ASP A 183 -3.87 6.04 -14.78
CA ASP A 183 -2.70 6.84 -15.13
C ASP A 183 -1.43 6.00 -15.08
N ILE A 184 -1.30 5.15 -14.06
CA ILE A 184 -0.17 4.23 -13.93
C ILE A 184 -0.13 3.24 -15.10
N PHE A 185 -1.27 2.68 -15.50
CA PHE A 185 -1.32 1.78 -16.65
C PHE A 185 -0.97 2.49 -17.95
N LYS A 186 -1.44 3.71 -18.14
CA LYS A 186 -1.09 4.54 -19.28
C LYS A 186 0.42 4.84 -19.32
N ILE A 187 0.99 5.25 -18.19
CA ILE A 187 2.44 5.52 -18.08
C ILE A 187 3.25 4.25 -18.40
N LEU A 188 2.86 3.09 -17.88
CA LEU A 188 3.55 1.82 -18.13
C LEU A 188 3.47 1.39 -19.60
N ASP A 189 2.33 1.60 -20.24
CA ASP A 189 2.13 1.29 -21.67
C ASP A 189 2.93 2.24 -22.57
N GLU A 190 2.85 3.55 -22.32
CA GLU A 190 3.58 4.58 -23.06
C GLU A 190 5.11 4.46 -22.89
N SER A 191 5.58 4.00 -21.73
CA SER A 191 7.02 3.77 -21.48
C SER A 191 7.59 2.51 -22.16
N GLY A 192 6.74 1.66 -22.75
CA GLY A 192 7.13 0.39 -23.35
C GLY A 192 7.43 -0.73 -22.33
N VAL A 193 7.28 -0.48 -21.02
CA VAL A 193 7.41 -1.51 -19.99
C VAL A 193 6.23 -2.47 -20.01
N GLY A 194 5.04 -1.96 -20.35
CA GLY A 194 3.80 -2.71 -20.37
C GLY A 194 3.20 -2.96 -19.00
N ILE A 195 1.91 -3.35 -18.99
CA ILE A 195 1.18 -3.64 -17.75
C ILE A 195 1.64 -4.99 -17.18
N PRO A 196 2.07 -5.07 -15.91
CA PRO A 196 2.49 -6.33 -15.31
C PRO A 196 1.42 -7.42 -15.37
N ALA A 197 1.82 -8.63 -15.77
CA ALA A 197 0.91 -9.74 -16.05
C ALA A 197 0.03 -10.16 -14.86
N TYR A 198 0.42 -9.82 -13.62
CA TYR A 198 -0.39 -10.14 -12.44
C TYR A 198 -1.64 -9.26 -12.31
N TYR A 199 -1.70 -8.08 -12.93
CA TYR A 199 -2.92 -7.27 -13.00
C TYR A 199 -3.92 -7.81 -14.02
N LEU A 200 -3.47 -8.61 -15.00
CA LEU A 200 -4.34 -9.15 -16.02
C LEU A 200 -5.33 -10.14 -15.42
N LYS A 201 -6.61 -10.03 -15.83
CA LYS A 201 -7.66 -10.93 -15.38
C LYS A 201 -7.33 -12.38 -15.72
N LYS A 202 -7.43 -13.25 -14.71
CA LYS A 202 -7.35 -14.70 -14.86
C LYS A 202 -8.76 -15.26 -14.99
N LYS A 203 -8.95 -16.21 -15.89
CA LYS A 203 -10.23 -16.89 -16.11
C LYS A 203 -10.27 -18.22 -15.39
N TYR A 204 -11.42 -18.61 -14.90
CA TYR A 204 -11.70 -19.94 -14.36
C TYR A 204 -13.09 -20.43 -14.76
N GLN A 205 -13.28 -21.74 -14.86
CA GLN A 205 -14.57 -22.35 -15.14
C GLN A 205 -15.26 -22.73 -13.84
N VAL A 206 -16.56 -22.55 -13.79
CA VAL A 206 -17.42 -22.88 -12.64
C VAL A 206 -18.79 -23.33 -13.12
N GLU A 207 -19.31 -24.39 -12.49
CA GLU A 207 -20.66 -24.86 -12.72
C GLU A 207 -21.64 -24.14 -11.78
N ILE A 208 -22.65 -23.48 -12.37
CA ILE A 208 -23.73 -22.79 -11.66
C ILE A 208 -25.05 -23.32 -12.19
N ASP A 209 -25.82 -23.94 -11.33
CA ASP A 209 -27.17 -24.47 -11.65
C ASP A 209 -27.17 -25.36 -12.92
N GLY A 210 -26.17 -26.23 -13.04
CA GLY A 210 -25.99 -27.16 -14.15
C GLY A 210 -25.44 -26.56 -15.44
N LYS A 211 -25.02 -25.29 -15.43
CA LYS A 211 -24.41 -24.61 -16.59
C LYS A 211 -22.97 -24.23 -16.27
N MET A 212 -22.09 -24.41 -17.27
CA MET A 212 -20.71 -23.93 -17.16
C MET A 212 -20.61 -22.43 -17.45
N GLU A 213 -20.14 -21.70 -16.46
CA GLU A 213 -19.93 -20.24 -16.52
C GLU A 213 -18.44 -19.94 -16.43
N THR A 214 -18.04 -18.78 -16.99
CA THR A 214 -16.65 -18.30 -16.88
C THR A 214 -16.58 -17.15 -15.88
N GLY A 215 -15.89 -17.38 -14.77
CA GLY A 215 -15.54 -16.34 -13.82
C GLY A 215 -14.19 -15.72 -14.14
N THR A 216 -13.95 -14.52 -13.61
CA THR A 216 -12.65 -13.84 -13.68
C THR A 216 -12.26 -13.31 -12.33
N TYR A 217 -10.94 -13.18 -12.08
CA TYR A 217 -10.38 -12.47 -10.94
C TYR A 217 -9.06 -11.82 -11.33
N SER A 218 -8.63 -10.81 -10.58
CA SER A 218 -7.30 -10.24 -10.66
C SER A 218 -6.51 -10.64 -9.42
N ARG A 219 -5.20 -10.81 -9.55
CA ARG A 219 -4.37 -11.07 -8.37
C ARG A 219 -4.25 -9.79 -7.53
N SER A 220 -4.41 -9.96 -6.24
CA SER A 220 -4.28 -8.87 -5.26
C SER A 220 -2.84 -8.65 -4.80
N ARG A 221 -1.92 -9.58 -5.13
CA ARG A 221 -0.52 -9.57 -4.68
C ARG A 221 0.45 -9.96 -5.79
N SER A 222 1.51 -9.19 -5.92
CA SER A 222 2.59 -9.42 -6.88
C SER A 222 3.80 -10.16 -6.30
N GLY A 223 3.84 -10.30 -4.97
CA GLY A 223 5.00 -10.80 -4.24
C GLY A 223 5.06 -12.33 -4.10
N CYS A 224 5.06 -12.83 -2.87
CA CYS A 224 5.24 -14.24 -2.56
C CYS A 224 4.10 -15.11 -3.08
N PHE A 225 4.42 -16.30 -3.58
CA PHE A 225 3.40 -17.29 -3.98
C PHE A 225 2.60 -17.86 -2.80
N PHE A 226 3.06 -17.67 -1.58
CA PHE A 226 2.45 -18.08 -0.31
C PHE A 226 2.05 -16.91 0.59
N CYS A 227 1.52 -15.85 0.05
CA CYS A 227 1.12 -14.70 0.87
C CYS A 227 -0.20 -14.99 1.62
N PHE A 228 -0.22 -14.77 2.94
CA PHE A 228 -1.42 -14.91 3.78
C PHE A 228 -2.56 -13.94 3.43
N TYR A 229 -2.28 -12.89 2.65
CA TYR A 229 -3.31 -12.01 2.09
C TYR A 229 -3.93 -12.51 0.77
N GLN A 230 -3.48 -13.64 0.24
CA GLN A 230 -4.11 -14.20 -0.96
C GLN A 230 -5.56 -14.58 -0.69
N GLN A 231 -6.41 -14.25 -1.66
CA GLN A 231 -7.80 -14.72 -1.63
C GLN A 231 -7.87 -16.21 -1.91
N LYS A 232 -8.91 -16.90 -1.43
CA LYS A 232 -9.09 -18.33 -1.67
C LYS A 232 -9.08 -18.71 -3.16
N ILE A 233 -9.61 -17.85 -4.03
CA ILE A 233 -9.58 -18.06 -5.49
C ILE A 233 -8.15 -17.99 -6.05
N GLU A 234 -7.25 -17.20 -5.45
CA GLU A 234 -5.86 -17.13 -5.87
C GLU A 234 -5.09 -18.39 -5.46
N TRP A 235 -5.42 -19.00 -4.30
CA TRP A 235 -4.90 -20.30 -3.88
C TRP A 235 -5.40 -21.41 -4.80
N VAL A 236 -6.67 -21.40 -5.22
CA VAL A 236 -7.21 -22.33 -6.22
C VAL A 236 -6.48 -22.19 -7.54
N TRP A 237 -6.23 -20.97 -7.99
CA TRP A 237 -5.46 -20.74 -9.21
C TRP A 237 -4.02 -21.26 -9.11
N LEU A 238 -3.36 -21.05 -7.96
CA LEU A 238 -2.02 -21.58 -7.70
C LEU A 238 -2.02 -23.12 -7.76
N LEU A 239 -3.01 -23.76 -7.15
CA LEU A 239 -3.18 -25.22 -7.18
C LEU A 239 -3.33 -25.74 -8.61
N GLU A 240 -4.16 -25.11 -9.43
CA GLU A 240 -4.48 -25.56 -10.79
C GLU A 240 -3.36 -25.26 -11.81
N ASN A 241 -2.66 -24.15 -11.67
CA ASN A 241 -1.68 -23.71 -12.66
C ASN A 241 -0.22 -23.89 -12.22
N HIS A 242 0.04 -23.94 -10.92
CA HIS A 242 1.37 -24.11 -10.34
C HIS A 242 1.36 -25.08 -9.16
N PRO A 243 0.96 -26.35 -9.37
CA PRO A 243 0.79 -27.33 -8.28
C PRO A 243 2.05 -27.54 -7.45
N SER A 244 3.23 -27.46 -8.04
CA SER A 244 4.49 -27.57 -7.31
C SER A 244 4.73 -26.42 -6.32
N LEU A 245 4.28 -25.19 -6.65
CA LEU A 245 4.35 -24.06 -5.73
C LEU A 245 3.30 -24.17 -4.63
N PHE A 246 2.11 -24.66 -4.96
CA PHE A 246 1.07 -24.95 -3.98
C PHE A 246 1.55 -25.99 -2.96
N GLN A 247 2.16 -27.08 -3.42
CA GLN A 247 2.75 -28.09 -2.53
C GLN A 247 3.84 -27.50 -1.62
N LYS A 248 4.70 -26.64 -2.15
CA LYS A 248 5.69 -25.94 -1.33
C LYS A 248 5.03 -25.06 -0.26
N ALA A 249 3.92 -24.38 -0.58
CA ALA A 249 3.18 -23.60 0.39
C ALA A 249 2.54 -24.48 1.48
N MET A 250 2.00 -25.65 1.14
CA MET A 250 1.45 -26.62 2.10
C MET A 250 2.50 -27.12 3.12
N VAL A 251 3.76 -27.30 2.69
CA VAL A 251 4.84 -27.75 3.57
C VAL A 251 5.09 -26.79 4.74
N TYR A 252 4.73 -25.51 4.58
CA TYR A 252 4.85 -24.53 5.65
C TYR A 252 3.73 -24.61 6.69
N GLU A 253 2.59 -25.22 6.36
CA GLU A 253 1.49 -25.42 7.33
C GLU A 253 1.83 -26.59 8.26
N LYS A 254 2.28 -26.27 9.46
CA LYS A 254 2.71 -27.22 10.49
C LYS A 254 2.22 -26.79 11.87
N ASP A 255 2.12 -27.72 12.76
CA ASP A 255 1.92 -27.49 14.19
C ASP A 255 0.73 -26.59 14.51
N GLY A 256 -0.33 -26.63 13.68
CA GLY A 256 -1.53 -25.82 13.82
C GLY A 256 -1.42 -24.42 13.21
N TYR A 257 -0.34 -24.09 12.53
CA TYR A 257 -0.19 -22.82 11.80
C TYR A 257 -0.61 -22.99 10.35
N ASN A 258 -1.55 -22.18 9.90
CA ASN A 258 -2.12 -22.19 8.56
C ASN A 258 -1.97 -20.83 7.90
N TRP A 259 -1.99 -20.78 6.57
CA TRP A 259 -2.00 -19.52 5.81
C TRP A 259 -3.32 -18.74 5.94
N MET A 260 -4.40 -19.47 6.26
CA MET A 260 -5.74 -18.93 6.44
C MET A 260 -6.31 -19.39 7.79
N ASP A 261 -7.01 -18.52 8.48
CA ASP A 261 -7.59 -18.83 9.79
C ASP A 261 -8.70 -19.90 9.73
N SER A 262 -9.32 -20.08 8.54
CA SER A 262 -10.54 -20.88 8.39
C SER A 262 -10.33 -22.29 7.90
N GLU A 263 -9.23 -22.58 7.22
CA GLU A 263 -8.95 -23.89 6.63
C GLU A 263 -7.48 -24.00 6.22
N THR A 264 -6.96 -25.22 6.16
CA THR A 264 -5.63 -25.53 5.63
C THR A 264 -5.62 -25.54 4.11
N LEU A 265 -4.43 -25.45 3.49
CA LEU A 265 -4.29 -25.64 2.05
C LEU A 265 -4.64 -27.08 1.63
N GLU A 266 -4.41 -28.06 2.50
CA GLU A 266 -4.84 -29.43 2.24
C GLU A 266 -6.37 -29.56 2.13
N GLU A 267 -7.09 -28.95 3.06
CA GLU A 267 -8.56 -28.88 3.01
C GLU A 267 -9.06 -28.13 1.80
N LEU A 268 -8.43 -26.99 1.47
CA LEU A 268 -8.76 -26.17 0.30
C LEU A 268 -8.58 -26.96 -0.99
N SER A 269 -7.56 -27.84 -1.07
CA SER A 269 -7.24 -28.61 -2.28
C SER A 269 -8.26 -29.70 -2.64
N LYS A 270 -9.19 -30.03 -1.73
CA LYS A 270 -10.23 -31.04 -1.99
C LYS A 270 -11.14 -30.58 -3.14
N PRO A 271 -11.45 -31.46 -4.10
CA PRO A 271 -12.21 -31.09 -5.30
C PRO A 271 -13.53 -30.37 -5.01
N GLU A 272 -14.25 -30.84 -3.99
CA GLU A 272 -15.55 -30.21 -3.60
C GLU A 272 -15.34 -28.80 -3.01
N ARG A 273 -14.22 -28.59 -2.28
CA ARG A 273 -13.91 -27.28 -1.73
C ARG A 273 -13.48 -26.31 -2.82
N VAL A 274 -12.71 -26.73 -3.80
CA VAL A 274 -12.33 -25.95 -4.99
C VAL A 274 -13.57 -25.50 -5.75
N LYS A 275 -14.54 -26.40 -5.99
CA LYS A 275 -15.82 -26.06 -6.63
C LYS A 275 -16.59 -25.01 -5.81
N ALA A 276 -16.67 -25.19 -4.50
CA ALA A 276 -17.36 -24.27 -3.60
C ALA A 276 -16.71 -22.87 -3.65
N ILE A 277 -15.37 -22.78 -3.56
CA ILE A 277 -14.65 -21.50 -3.63
C ILE A 277 -14.92 -20.78 -4.96
N LYS A 278 -14.86 -21.49 -6.08
CA LYS A 278 -15.16 -20.91 -7.41
C LYS A 278 -16.60 -20.39 -7.46
N LYS A 279 -17.59 -21.14 -6.95
CA LYS A 279 -19.00 -20.75 -6.90
C LYS A 279 -19.23 -19.54 -5.99
N GLU A 280 -18.65 -19.54 -4.80
CA GLU A 280 -18.71 -18.44 -3.85
C GLU A 280 -18.13 -17.15 -4.46
N HIS A 281 -16.95 -17.24 -5.09
CA HIS A 281 -16.29 -16.12 -5.75
C HIS A 281 -17.15 -15.58 -6.90
N PHE A 282 -17.62 -16.44 -7.81
CA PHE A 282 -18.48 -16.05 -8.94
C PHE A 282 -19.75 -15.34 -8.48
N THR A 283 -20.42 -15.89 -7.46
CA THR A 283 -21.66 -15.32 -6.92
C THR A 283 -21.41 -13.95 -6.27
N ARG A 284 -20.30 -13.82 -5.54
CA ARG A 284 -19.88 -12.54 -4.94
C ARG A 284 -19.65 -11.48 -6.01
N MET A 285 -18.87 -11.82 -7.05
CA MET A 285 -18.56 -10.92 -8.16
C MET A 285 -19.83 -10.48 -8.90
N LYS A 286 -20.75 -11.40 -9.18
CA LYS A 286 -22.03 -11.10 -9.82
C LYS A 286 -22.91 -10.15 -8.98
N ARG A 287 -22.91 -10.32 -7.64
CA ARG A 287 -23.63 -9.40 -6.73
C ARG A 287 -22.98 -8.01 -6.69
N GLN A 288 -21.66 -7.91 -6.74
CA GLN A 288 -20.94 -6.64 -6.79
C GLN A 288 -21.23 -5.90 -8.10
N LEU A 289 -21.17 -6.57 -9.24
CA LEU A 289 -21.51 -6.01 -10.55
C LEU A 289 -22.93 -5.44 -10.58
N ASN A 290 -23.89 -6.13 -9.97
CA ASN A 290 -25.27 -5.66 -9.90
C ASN A 290 -25.49 -4.46 -8.97
N LYS A 291 -24.57 -4.19 -8.04
CA LYS A 291 -24.63 -3.05 -7.12
C LYS A 291 -23.90 -1.80 -7.64
N ARG A 292 -23.05 -1.95 -8.64
CA ARG A 292 -22.21 -0.85 -9.18
C ARG A 292 -22.84 -0.29 -10.45
N THR A 293 -22.92 1.04 -10.53
CA THR A 293 -23.31 1.78 -11.74
C THR A 293 -22.18 1.86 -12.78
N THR A 294 -20.96 1.52 -12.40
CA THR A 294 -19.76 1.50 -13.28
C THR A 294 -19.07 0.15 -13.20
N ASN A 295 -19.00 -0.56 -14.34
CA ASN A 295 -18.40 -1.90 -14.47
C ASN A 295 -16.90 -1.82 -14.78
N SER A 296 -16.10 -1.20 -13.94
CA SER A 296 -14.64 -1.19 -14.15
C SER A 296 -13.96 -2.36 -13.43
N TRP A 297 -13.21 -3.20 -14.17
CA TRP A 297 -12.34 -4.23 -13.61
C TRP A 297 -11.25 -3.65 -12.68
N LYS A 298 -10.98 -2.36 -12.83
CA LYS A 298 -10.02 -1.59 -12.03
C LYS A 298 -10.51 -1.41 -10.60
N ASP A 299 -11.83 -1.29 -10.40
CA ASP A 299 -12.43 -1.24 -9.05
C ASP A 299 -12.20 -2.53 -8.28
N GLU A 300 -12.11 -3.68 -8.96
CA GLU A 300 -11.77 -4.97 -8.34
C GLU A 300 -10.32 -5.00 -7.84
N ILE A 301 -9.40 -4.40 -8.61
CA ILE A 301 -7.98 -4.30 -8.21
C ILE A 301 -7.85 -3.37 -7.02
N ILE A 302 -8.46 -2.19 -7.06
CA ILE A 302 -8.43 -1.20 -5.97
C ILE A 302 -8.98 -1.80 -4.68
N GLU A 303 -10.11 -2.53 -4.75
CA GLU A 303 -10.69 -3.21 -3.59
C GLU A 303 -9.78 -4.34 -3.06
N ALA A 304 -9.21 -5.13 -3.97
CA ALA A 304 -8.27 -6.20 -3.60
C ALA A 304 -6.98 -5.64 -2.96
N GLU A 305 -6.48 -4.52 -3.45
CA GLU A 305 -5.31 -3.83 -2.89
C GLU A 305 -5.62 -3.18 -1.54
N GLY A 306 -6.82 -2.62 -1.37
CA GLY A 306 -7.27 -2.00 -0.11
C GLY A 306 -7.33 -2.97 1.07
N LEU A 307 -7.50 -4.28 0.82
CA LEU A 307 -7.43 -5.34 1.82
C LEU A 307 -5.99 -5.72 2.20
N GLY A 308 -4.98 -5.06 1.64
CA GLY A 308 -3.60 -5.49 1.66
C GLY A 308 -2.65 -4.77 2.60
N CYS A 309 -1.49 -5.39 2.75
CA CYS A 309 -0.35 -4.84 3.47
C CYS A 309 0.29 -3.68 2.69
N ALA A 310 0.27 -2.47 3.24
CA ALA A 310 0.92 -1.29 2.67
C ALA A 310 2.42 -1.50 2.34
N SER A 311 3.09 -2.38 3.10
CA SER A 311 4.52 -2.65 2.95
C SER A 311 4.88 -3.72 1.90
N CYS A 312 3.90 -4.33 1.22
CA CYS A 312 4.20 -5.36 0.20
C CYS A 312 4.70 -4.79 -1.13
N PHE A 313 4.73 -3.47 -1.29
CA PHE A 313 5.08 -2.76 -2.52
C PHE A 313 6.34 -1.87 -2.39
N ILE A 314 7.10 -2.04 -1.30
CA ILE A 314 8.42 -1.41 -1.17
C ILE A 314 9.48 -2.27 -1.83
#